data_c393454695e02bf69945778316ddd30e
#
_entry.id   c393454695e02bf69945778316ddd30e
#
_cell.length_a   1.000
_cell.length_b   1.000
_cell.length_c   1.000
_cell.angle_alpha   90.00
_cell.angle_beta   90.00
_cell.angle_gamma   90.00
#
_symmetry.space_group_name_H-M   'P 1'
#
loop_
_entity.id
_entity.type
_entity.pdbx_description
1 polymer ?
#
loop_
_entity_poly.entity_id
_entity_poly.type
_entity_poly.pdbx_seq_one_letter_code
_entity_poly.pdbx_strand_id
1 'polypeptide(L)'
;MAAAKALAHAWALADVKLKPIAERITIEQGDFDEKLYGGQSAGGSRSTPNNYDTFHLLGATVRTMLVQAAAQTWGVPVAECRAENAAVIHTSGKKLAYGQLTVKAASLPVPDKEQVTLKPAK
;
A
#
# COMPACT_ATOMS: atom_id res chain seq x y z
N MET A 1 -0.50 13.89 1.82
CA MET A 1 0.53 13.87 0.75
C MET A 1 1.76 13.04 1.10
N ALA A 2 2.39 13.16 2.27
CA ALA A 2 3.49 12.28 2.66
C ALA A 2 3.09 10.80 2.80
N ALA A 3 1.86 10.51 3.24
CA ALA A 3 1.32 9.15 3.24
C ALA A 3 1.27 8.53 1.83
N ALA A 4 0.93 9.30 0.79
CA ALA A 4 0.94 8.81 -0.58
C ALA A 4 2.35 8.50 -1.09
N LYS A 5 3.37 9.27 -0.66
CA LYS A 5 4.78 9.00 -0.98
C LYS A 5 5.32 7.79 -0.25
N ALA A 6 5.00 7.67 1.05
CA ALA A 6 5.34 6.50 1.83
C ALA A 6 4.67 5.25 1.25
N LEU A 7 3.42 5.38 0.77
CA LEU A 7 2.70 4.33 0.06
C LEU A 7 3.40 3.94 -1.25
N ALA A 8 3.78 4.91 -2.08
CA ALA A 8 4.46 4.66 -3.33
C ALA A 8 5.79 3.93 -3.10
N HIS A 9 6.54 4.34 -2.08
CA HIS A 9 7.81 3.70 -1.72
C HIS A 9 7.61 2.31 -1.12
N ALA A 10 6.63 2.13 -0.24
CA ALA A 10 6.28 0.83 0.32
C ALA A 10 5.74 -0.13 -0.76
N TRP A 11 5.05 0.38 -1.74
CA TRP A 11 4.64 -0.40 -2.91
C TRP A 11 5.82 -0.79 -3.78
N ALA A 12 6.78 0.11 -3.95
CA ALA A 12 8.02 -0.15 -4.64
C ALA A 12 8.79 -1.30 -4.00
N LEU A 13 8.83 -1.38 -2.70
CA LEU A 13 9.52 -2.46 -1.97
C LEU A 13 8.70 -3.77 -1.89
N ALA A 14 7.36 -3.69 -2.03
CA ALA A 14 6.49 -4.85 -1.90
C ALA A 14 6.27 -5.64 -3.19
N ASP A 15 6.59 -5.08 -4.36
CA ASP A 15 6.32 -5.71 -5.67
C ASP A 15 7.47 -5.44 -6.66
N VAL A 16 8.36 -6.40 -6.80
CA VAL A 16 9.62 -6.29 -7.56
C VAL A 16 9.44 -6.12 -9.09
N LYS A 17 8.22 -6.13 -9.62
CA LYS A 17 7.91 -5.90 -11.04
C LYS A 17 7.43 -4.47 -11.32
N LEU A 18 8.13 -3.47 -10.83
CA LEU A 18 7.59 -2.12 -10.65
C LEU A 18 7.84 -1.11 -11.78
N LYS A 19 8.65 -1.42 -12.79
CA LYS A 19 8.85 -0.44 -13.89
C LYS A 19 7.54 0.09 -14.48
N PRO A 20 6.53 -0.75 -14.78
CA PRO A 20 5.27 -0.25 -15.37
C PRO A 20 4.37 0.48 -14.38
N ILE A 21 4.56 0.31 -13.06
CA ILE A 21 3.75 0.92 -12.02
C ILE A 21 4.35 2.24 -11.56
N ALA A 22 5.67 2.32 -11.44
CA ALA A 22 6.38 3.55 -11.06
C ALA A 22 6.10 4.71 -12.04
N GLU A 23 5.92 4.41 -13.32
CA GLU A 23 5.57 5.40 -14.34
C GLU A 23 4.15 5.99 -14.18
N ARG A 24 3.29 5.34 -13.38
CA ARG A 24 1.92 5.78 -13.10
C ARG A 24 1.78 6.49 -11.76
N ILE A 25 2.87 6.64 -11.02
CA ILE A 25 2.88 7.24 -9.69
C ILE A 25 3.50 8.62 -9.78
N THR A 26 2.73 9.64 -9.42
CA THR A 26 3.26 10.99 -9.24
C THR A 26 3.78 11.14 -7.82
N ILE A 27 5.04 11.54 -7.68
CA ILE A 27 5.67 11.81 -6.39
C ILE A 27 5.74 13.32 -6.21
N GLU A 28 5.12 13.83 -5.16
CA GLU A 28 5.15 15.24 -4.81
C GLU A 28 5.84 15.44 -3.46
N GLN A 29 6.64 16.50 -3.33
CA GLN A 29 7.28 16.86 -2.07
C GLN A 29 6.23 17.46 -1.14
N GLY A 30 5.96 16.79 -0.02
CA GLY A 30 5.12 17.35 1.06
C GLY A 30 5.91 18.30 1.96
N ASP A 31 5.19 19.14 2.70
CA ASP A 31 5.77 19.99 3.72
C ASP A 31 6.28 19.15 4.91
N PHE A 32 7.29 19.69 5.61
CA PHE A 32 7.78 19.08 6.83
C PHE A 32 6.74 19.23 7.95
N ASP A 33 6.35 18.13 8.58
CA ASP A 33 5.49 18.11 9.75
C ASP A 33 5.90 16.99 10.70
N GLU A 34 6.64 17.36 11.74
CA GLU A 34 7.15 16.41 12.73
C GLU A 34 6.04 15.79 13.60
N LYS A 35 4.93 16.51 13.79
CA LYS A 35 3.80 15.99 14.59
C LYS A 35 3.06 14.89 13.85
N LEU A 36 2.95 15.00 12.52
CA LEU A 36 2.28 14.00 11.70
C LEU A 36 3.18 12.83 11.31
N TYR A 37 4.47 13.07 11.10
CA TYR A 37 5.37 12.09 10.49
C TYR A 37 6.51 11.65 11.40
N GLY A 38 6.60 12.21 12.62
CA GLY A 38 7.71 11.97 13.53
C GLY A 38 9.01 12.64 13.09
N GLY A 39 10.05 12.43 13.87
CA GLY A 39 11.36 13.00 13.57
C GLY A 39 11.93 12.50 12.25
N GLN A 40 12.35 13.44 11.41
CA GLN A 40 12.96 13.15 10.11
C GLN A 40 14.45 13.44 10.20
N SER A 41 15.27 12.42 10.09
CA SER A 41 16.73 12.59 10.03
C SER A 41 17.33 11.72 8.91
N ALA A 42 18.32 12.27 8.22
CA ALA A 42 19.09 11.58 7.21
C ALA A 42 20.56 11.62 7.61
N GLY A 43 21.03 10.66 8.39
CA GLY A 43 22.41 10.56 8.84
C GLY A 43 22.83 9.13 9.13
N GLY A 44 24.12 8.82 9.01
CA GLY A 44 24.68 7.51 9.33
C GLY A 44 24.12 6.34 8.52
N SER A 45 23.61 6.58 7.31
CA SER A 45 22.99 5.57 6.42
C SER A 45 21.80 4.83 7.07
N ARG A 46 21.09 5.47 8.01
CA ARG A 46 20.02 4.85 8.78
C ARG A 46 18.61 5.10 8.22
N SER A 47 18.45 5.94 7.22
CA SER A 47 17.13 6.30 6.67
C SER A 47 16.35 5.08 6.18
N THR A 48 16.99 4.17 5.45
CA THR A 48 16.33 2.93 4.99
C THR A 48 16.04 1.97 6.13
N PRO A 49 17.00 1.57 6.99
CA PRO A 49 16.70 0.64 8.08
C PRO A 49 15.63 1.14 9.04
N ASN A 50 15.67 2.43 9.40
CA ASN A 50 14.71 3.00 10.36
C ASN A 50 13.27 3.04 9.83
N ASN A 51 13.07 3.09 8.52
CA ASN A 51 11.75 3.21 7.92
C ASN A 51 11.26 1.92 7.26
N TYR A 52 12.10 0.90 7.14
CA TYR A 52 11.81 -0.32 6.39
C TYR A 52 10.54 -1.01 6.88
N ASP A 53 10.47 -1.33 8.16
CA ASP A 53 9.33 -2.06 8.74
C ASP A 53 8.05 -1.22 8.70
N THR A 54 8.16 0.07 8.99
CA THR A 54 7.03 1.01 8.94
C THR A 54 6.43 1.08 7.55
N PHE A 55 7.25 1.20 6.52
CA PHE A 55 6.77 1.27 5.14
C PHE A 55 6.23 -0.06 4.63
N HIS A 56 6.81 -1.17 5.05
CA HIS A 56 6.30 -2.50 4.75
C HIS A 56 4.90 -2.72 5.35
N LEU A 57 4.74 -2.40 6.62
CA LEU A 57 3.45 -2.50 7.29
C LEU A 57 2.41 -1.58 6.64
N LEU A 58 2.76 -0.32 6.37
CA LEU A 58 1.86 0.64 5.72
C LEU A 58 1.40 0.14 4.35
N GLY A 59 2.32 -0.34 3.52
CA GLY A 59 2.00 -0.90 2.21
C GLY A 59 1.09 -2.12 2.29
N ALA A 60 1.33 -3.01 3.26
CA ALA A 60 0.50 -4.18 3.49
C ALA A 60 -0.90 -3.81 4.02
N THR A 61 -0.99 -2.80 4.90
CA THR A 61 -2.27 -2.27 5.40
C THR A 61 -3.13 -1.76 4.26
N VAL A 62 -2.59 -0.89 3.41
CA VAL A 62 -3.32 -0.35 2.26
C VAL A 62 -3.72 -1.44 1.27
N ARG A 63 -2.83 -2.38 1.00
CA ARG A 63 -3.17 -3.54 0.17
C ARG A 63 -4.36 -4.32 0.74
N THR A 64 -4.38 -4.57 2.05
CA THR A 64 -5.47 -5.25 2.72
C THR A 64 -6.79 -4.49 2.55
N MET A 65 -6.79 -3.18 2.76
CA MET A 65 -7.97 -2.34 2.57
C MET A 65 -8.47 -2.34 1.12
N LEU A 66 -7.57 -2.29 0.14
CA LEU A 66 -7.94 -2.36 -1.28
C LEU A 66 -8.55 -3.71 -1.66
N VAL A 67 -8.01 -4.81 -1.13
CA VAL A 67 -8.57 -6.15 -1.35
C VAL A 67 -9.95 -6.28 -0.71
N GLN A 68 -10.13 -5.78 0.51
CA GLN A 68 -11.44 -5.73 1.18
C GLN A 68 -12.45 -4.89 0.40
N ALA A 69 -12.04 -3.72 -0.11
CA ALA A 69 -12.90 -2.86 -0.92
C ALA A 69 -13.37 -3.55 -2.20
N ALA A 70 -12.48 -4.28 -2.88
CA ALA A 70 -12.82 -5.05 -4.07
C ALA A 70 -13.77 -6.22 -3.74
N ALA A 71 -13.48 -6.98 -2.70
CA ALA A 71 -14.32 -8.09 -2.24
C ALA A 71 -15.75 -7.61 -1.92
N GLN A 72 -15.89 -6.51 -1.19
CA GLN A 72 -17.18 -5.90 -0.91
C GLN A 72 -17.88 -5.37 -2.18
N THR A 73 -17.12 -4.84 -3.14
CA THR A 73 -17.68 -4.33 -4.41
C THR A 73 -18.28 -5.48 -5.24
N TRP A 74 -17.63 -6.63 -5.21
CA TRP A 74 -18.07 -7.81 -5.95
C TRP A 74 -19.03 -8.71 -5.16
N GLY A 75 -19.17 -8.50 -3.85
CA GLY A 75 -19.96 -9.36 -2.97
C GLY A 75 -19.37 -10.78 -2.83
N VAL A 76 -18.03 -10.88 -2.75
CA VAL A 76 -17.29 -12.15 -2.70
C VAL A 76 -16.41 -12.23 -1.46
N PRO A 77 -15.99 -13.43 -1.04
CA PRO A 77 -15.03 -13.58 0.05
C PRO A 77 -13.68 -12.94 -0.27
N VAL A 78 -13.06 -12.30 0.72
CA VAL A 78 -11.71 -11.69 0.60
C VAL A 78 -10.67 -12.73 0.17
N ALA A 79 -10.80 -13.98 0.63
CA ALA A 79 -9.89 -15.07 0.30
C ALA A 79 -9.83 -15.41 -1.21
N GLU A 80 -10.85 -15.05 -1.97
CA GLU A 80 -10.89 -15.24 -3.43
C GLU A 80 -10.25 -14.08 -4.20
N CYS A 81 -9.79 -13.05 -3.49
CA CYS A 81 -9.21 -11.84 -4.06
C CYS A 81 -7.71 -11.76 -3.78
N ARG A 82 -6.93 -11.38 -4.78
CA ARG A 82 -5.49 -11.13 -4.61
C ARG A 82 -5.09 -9.79 -5.23
N ALA A 83 -4.10 -9.17 -4.64
CA ALA A 83 -3.51 -7.93 -5.14
C ALA A 83 -2.28 -8.23 -6.01
N GLU A 84 -2.33 -7.80 -7.26
CA GLU A 84 -1.27 -8.02 -8.24
C GLU A 84 -1.23 -6.88 -9.27
N ASN A 85 -0.04 -6.38 -9.62
CA ASN A 85 0.19 -5.37 -10.66
C ASN A 85 -0.74 -4.14 -10.55
N ALA A 86 -0.79 -3.51 -9.36
CA ALA A 86 -1.63 -2.35 -9.04
C ALA A 86 -3.14 -2.56 -9.27
N ALA A 87 -3.60 -3.79 -9.15
CA ALA A 87 -5.01 -4.15 -9.23
C ALA A 87 -5.35 -5.23 -8.21
N VAL A 88 -6.63 -5.37 -7.92
CA VAL A 88 -7.18 -6.54 -7.24
C VAL A 88 -7.83 -7.44 -8.28
N ILE A 89 -7.53 -8.72 -8.19
CA ILE A 89 -8.00 -9.76 -9.11
C ILE A 89 -8.76 -10.81 -8.30
N HIS A 90 -9.97 -11.13 -8.73
CA HIS A 90 -10.76 -12.23 -8.20
C HIS A 90 -10.45 -13.53 -8.96
N THR A 91 -10.65 -14.67 -8.36
CA THR A 91 -10.41 -16.00 -8.96
C THR A 91 -11.19 -16.22 -10.27
N SER A 92 -12.36 -15.59 -10.44
CA SER A 92 -13.13 -15.61 -11.69
C SER A 92 -12.53 -14.76 -12.82
N GLY A 93 -11.42 -14.08 -12.60
CA GLY A 93 -10.80 -13.20 -13.59
C GLY A 93 -11.26 -11.74 -13.55
N LYS A 94 -12.27 -11.38 -12.75
CA LYS A 94 -12.67 -9.97 -12.54
C LYS A 94 -11.49 -9.19 -11.98
N LYS A 95 -11.33 -7.94 -12.43
CA LYS A 95 -10.20 -7.08 -12.07
C LYS A 95 -10.66 -5.65 -11.83
N LEU A 96 -10.14 -5.02 -10.77
CA LEU A 96 -10.28 -3.59 -10.49
C LEU A 96 -8.91 -2.99 -10.20
N ALA A 97 -8.61 -1.87 -10.86
CA ALA A 97 -7.40 -1.12 -10.58
C ALA A 97 -7.47 -0.47 -9.20
N TYR A 98 -6.34 -0.27 -8.54
CA TYR A 98 -6.28 0.37 -7.22
C TYR A 98 -6.95 1.75 -7.21
N GLY A 99 -6.75 2.57 -8.27
CA GLY A 99 -7.36 3.88 -8.37
C GLY A 99 -8.90 3.86 -8.35
N GLN A 100 -9.52 2.79 -8.81
CA GLN A 100 -10.97 2.61 -8.77
C GLN A 100 -11.50 2.23 -7.38
N LEU A 101 -10.61 1.76 -6.51
CA LEU A 101 -10.94 1.25 -5.18
C LEU A 101 -10.62 2.25 -4.06
N THR A 102 -9.88 3.33 -4.35
CA THR A 102 -9.35 4.25 -3.33
C THR A 102 -10.44 4.88 -2.48
N VAL A 103 -11.52 5.36 -3.07
CA VAL A 103 -12.63 6.01 -2.34
C VAL A 103 -13.29 5.01 -1.39
N LYS A 104 -13.57 3.82 -1.89
CA LYS A 104 -14.19 2.78 -1.05
C LYS A 104 -13.24 2.27 0.01
N ALA A 105 -11.98 2.04 -0.32
CA ALA A 105 -10.97 1.63 0.65
C ALA A 105 -10.80 2.67 1.77
N ALA A 106 -10.80 3.97 1.44
CA ALA A 106 -10.68 5.04 2.42
C ALA A 106 -11.88 5.12 3.40
N SER A 107 -13.03 4.57 3.06
CA SER A 107 -14.20 4.49 3.95
C SER A 107 -14.19 3.27 4.88
N LEU A 108 -13.27 2.34 4.69
CA LEU A 108 -13.13 1.16 5.54
C LEU A 108 -12.32 1.49 6.81
N PRO A 109 -12.59 0.78 7.91
CA PRO A 109 -11.73 0.89 9.10
C PRO A 109 -10.32 0.40 8.75
N VAL A 110 -9.33 1.09 9.30
CA VAL A 110 -7.94 0.65 9.18
C VAL A 110 -7.76 -0.64 9.98
N PRO A 111 -7.26 -1.72 9.36
CA PRO A 111 -7.08 -2.99 10.06
C PRO A 111 -5.97 -2.88 11.12
N ASP A 112 -6.13 -3.61 12.21
CA ASP A 112 -5.09 -3.74 13.22
C ASP A 112 -3.84 -4.43 12.64
N LYS A 113 -2.69 -4.14 13.24
CA LYS A 113 -1.40 -4.68 12.79
C LYS A 113 -1.39 -6.21 12.69
N GLU A 114 -2.06 -6.87 13.61
CA GLU A 114 -2.17 -8.33 13.71
C GLU A 114 -3.01 -8.93 12.57
N GLN A 115 -3.87 -8.14 11.95
CA GLN A 115 -4.72 -8.52 10.81
C GLN A 115 -4.04 -8.35 9.46
N VAL A 116 -2.86 -7.74 9.47
CA VAL A 116 -2.11 -7.42 8.25
C VAL A 116 -1.02 -8.45 7.99
N THR A 117 -1.08 -9.11 6.84
CA THR A 117 -0.06 -10.08 6.42
C THR A 117 0.95 -9.41 5.50
N LEU A 118 2.22 -9.46 5.85
CA LEU A 118 3.31 -9.03 4.97
C LEU A 118 3.54 -10.05 3.85
N LYS A 119 3.89 -9.58 2.66
CA LYS A 119 4.38 -10.48 1.61
C LYS A 119 5.76 -11.03 2.02
N PRO A 120 6.04 -12.32 1.78
CA PRO A 120 7.37 -12.86 2.06
C PRO A 120 8.42 -12.15 1.21
N ALA A 121 9.61 -11.96 1.77
CA ALA A 121 10.78 -11.54 1.01
C ALA A 121 11.08 -12.61 -0.06
N LYS A 122 11.31 -12.16 -1.27
CA LYS A 122 11.74 -13.05 -2.39
C LYS A 122 13.24 -13.04 -2.49
#